data_42fe76dc0de67bddfcde6af256b7a059
#
_entry.id   42fe76dc0de67bddfcde6af256b7a059
#
_cell.length_a   1.000
_cell.length_b   1.000
_cell.length_c   1.000
_cell.angle_alpha   90.00
_cell.angle_beta   90.00
_cell.angle_gamma   90.00
#
_symmetry.space_group_name_H-M   'P 1'
#
loop_
_entity.id
_entity.type
_entity.pdbx_description
1 polymer ?
#
loop_
_entity_poly.entity_id
_entity_poly.type
_entity_poly.pdbx_seq_one_letter_code
_entity_poly.pdbx_strand_id
1 'polypeptide(L)'
;KIVKLNWQKDEKTGRMQMSEIPGSEQILDVDLVFIAAGFLGSEEYVTKEFAVKCTDRTNVQTKQGEYSTSQKGIFTAGDMHRGQSLVVWAIREGREAAREVDKDLMGYTNLN
;
A
#
# COMPACT_ATOMS: atom_id res chain seq x y z
N LYS A 1 -19.20 20.68 -3.78
CA LYS A 1 -19.41 20.43 -5.23
C LYS A 1 -19.03 19.01 -5.53
N ILE A 2 -19.90 18.29 -6.27
CA ILE A 2 -19.64 16.95 -6.79
C ILE A 2 -19.73 16.95 -8.32
N VAL A 3 -19.17 15.93 -8.96
CA VAL A 3 -19.24 15.70 -10.40
C VAL A 3 -19.50 14.22 -10.66
N LYS A 4 -20.22 13.89 -11.72
CA LYS A 4 -20.41 12.50 -12.14
C LYS A 4 -19.14 11.99 -12.83
N LEU A 5 -18.82 10.73 -12.60
CA LEU A 5 -17.65 10.07 -13.17
C LEU A 5 -18.10 9.06 -14.23
N ASN A 6 -17.35 9.01 -15.32
CA ASN A 6 -17.44 7.98 -16.34
C ASN A 6 -16.24 7.03 -16.19
N TRP A 7 -16.49 5.73 -16.24
CA TRP A 7 -15.48 4.70 -16.16
C TRP A 7 -15.39 3.95 -17.49
N GLN A 8 -14.24 4.01 -18.11
CA GLN A 8 -13.97 3.31 -19.37
C GLN A 8 -12.79 2.38 -19.21
N LYS A 9 -12.88 1.20 -19.81
CA LYS A 9 -11.76 0.27 -19.86
C LYS A 9 -10.82 0.70 -20.98
N ASP A 10 -9.58 0.96 -20.63
CA ASP A 10 -8.51 1.21 -21.61
C ASP A 10 -8.23 -0.10 -22.38
N GLU A 11 -8.40 -0.08 -23.68
CA GLU A 11 -8.24 -1.26 -24.55
C GLU A 11 -6.81 -1.79 -24.60
N LYS A 12 -5.82 -0.91 -24.38
CA LYS A 12 -4.38 -1.28 -24.46
C LYS A 12 -3.88 -1.87 -23.15
N THR A 13 -4.30 -1.29 -22.02
CA THR A 13 -3.80 -1.67 -20.69
C THR A 13 -4.77 -2.57 -19.93
N GLY A 14 -6.03 -2.67 -20.37
CA GLY A 14 -7.10 -3.38 -19.67
C GLY A 14 -7.56 -2.74 -18.36
N ARG A 15 -6.99 -1.60 -17.99
CA ARG A 15 -7.29 -0.89 -16.75
C ARG A 15 -8.52 0.00 -16.92
N MET A 16 -9.27 0.15 -15.83
CA MET A 16 -10.37 1.13 -15.78
C MET A 16 -9.79 2.53 -15.63
N GLN A 17 -10.16 3.43 -16.53
CA GLN A 17 -9.83 4.85 -16.47
C GLN A 17 -11.08 5.63 -16.06
N MET A 18 -10.87 6.59 -15.19
CA MET A 18 -11.90 7.49 -14.69
C MET A 18 -11.78 8.85 -15.36
N SER A 19 -12.89 9.39 -15.82
CA SER A 19 -12.98 10.76 -16.34
C SER A 19 -14.21 11.46 -15.77
N GLU A 20 -14.11 12.77 -15.57
CA GLU A 20 -15.25 13.58 -15.18
C GLU A 20 -16.19 13.79 -16.37
N ILE A 21 -17.51 13.78 -16.13
CA ILE A 21 -18.52 14.10 -17.14
C ILE A 21 -18.73 15.62 -17.11
N PRO A 22 -18.31 16.36 -18.16
CA PRO A 22 -18.48 17.82 -18.20
C PRO A 22 -19.95 18.22 -18.11
N GLY A 23 -20.25 19.27 -17.35
CA GLY A 23 -21.60 19.78 -17.17
C GLY A 23 -22.47 18.97 -16.20
N SER A 24 -21.86 18.00 -15.49
CA SER A 24 -22.57 17.19 -14.50
C SER A 24 -22.35 17.67 -13.05
N GLU A 25 -21.74 18.81 -12.90
CA GLU A 25 -21.42 19.42 -11.59
C GLU A 25 -22.70 19.74 -10.82
N GLN A 26 -22.71 19.40 -9.56
CA GLN A 26 -23.77 19.70 -8.62
C GLN A 26 -23.20 20.25 -7.32
N ILE A 27 -23.90 21.22 -6.75
CA ILE A 27 -23.59 21.69 -5.39
C ILE A 27 -24.56 20.98 -4.46
N LEU A 28 -24.02 20.27 -3.49
CA LEU A 28 -24.80 19.71 -2.39
C LEU A 28 -24.68 20.65 -1.19
N ASP A 29 -25.82 21.00 -0.62
CA ASP A 29 -25.89 21.75 0.62
C ASP A 29 -25.81 20.76 1.78
N VAL A 30 -24.72 20.83 2.57
CA VAL A 30 -24.41 19.87 3.61
C VAL A 30 -23.72 20.57 4.79
N ASP A 31 -23.99 20.12 6.00
CA ASP A 31 -23.38 20.67 7.21
C ASP A 31 -21.98 20.10 7.47
N LEU A 32 -21.71 18.87 6.99
CA LEU A 32 -20.44 18.19 7.26
C LEU A 32 -20.08 17.23 6.12
N VAL A 33 -18.79 17.14 5.79
CA VAL A 33 -18.26 16.23 4.79
C VAL A 33 -17.19 15.35 5.43
N PHE A 34 -17.33 14.03 5.29
CA PHE A 34 -16.30 13.06 5.65
C PHE A 34 -15.58 12.54 4.40
N ILE A 35 -14.25 12.55 4.42
CA ILE A 35 -13.43 11.92 3.39
C ILE A 35 -13.08 10.51 3.86
N ALA A 36 -13.58 9.49 3.18
CA ALA A 36 -13.33 8.07 3.46
C ALA A 36 -12.75 7.37 2.22
N ALA A 37 -11.75 7.99 1.60
CA ALA A 37 -11.16 7.55 0.35
C ALA A 37 -10.03 6.50 0.49
N GLY A 38 -9.88 5.90 1.68
CA GLY A 38 -8.82 4.94 2.00
C GLY A 38 -7.53 5.61 2.46
N PHE A 39 -6.43 4.89 2.31
CA PHE A 39 -5.10 5.33 2.75
C PHE A 39 -4.21 5.66 1.56
N LEU A 40 -3.22 6.51 1.76
CA LEU A 40 -2.26 6.94 0.73
C LEU A 40 -0.99 6.09 0.70
N GLY A 41 -0.95 5.01 1.48
CA GLY A 41 0.23 4.14 1.61
C GLY A 41 1.09 4.45 2.83
N SER A 42 2.37 4.17 2.75
CA SER A 42 3.31 4.38 3.87
C SER A 42 3.60 5.86 4.09
N GLU A 43 3.81 6.24 5.34
CA GLU A 43 4.21 7.59 5.71
C GLU A 43 5.57 7.94 5.11
N GLU A 44 5.62 9.03 4.34
CA GLU A 44 6.80 9.39 3.56
C GLU A 44 8.02 9.70 4.44
N TYR A 45 7.82 10.32 5.59
CA TYR A 45 8.91 10.63 6.52
C TYR A 45 9.61 9.36 7.04
N VAL A 46 8.86 8.27 7.29
CA VAL A 46 9.41 6.99 7.72
C VAL A 46 10.23 6.36 6.60
N THR A 47 9.67 6.27 5.39
CA THR A 47 10.34 5.63 4.25
C THR A 47 11.59 6.38 3.80
N LYS A 48 11.61 7.71 3.94
CA LYS A 48 12.78 8.55 3.69
C LYS A 48 13.87 8.38 4.74
N GLU A 49 13.50 8.37 6.02
CA GLU A 49 14.46 8.21 7.13
C GLU A 49 15.21 6.88 7.02
N PHE A 50 14.51 5.80 6.70
CA PHE A 50 15.11 4.50 6.46
C PHE A 50 15.69 4.31 5.05
N ALA A 51 15.56 5.29 4.17
CA ALA A 51 16.02 5.26 2.78
C ALA A 51 15.57 4.00 2.01
N VAL A 52 14.38 3.47 2.32
CA VAL A 52 13.82 2.29 1.67
C VAL A 52 13.12 2.67 0.36
N LYS A 53 13.20 1.80 -0.64
CA LYS A 53 12.48 1.98 -1.89
C LYS A 53 11.00 1.66 -1.72
N CYS A 54 10.16 2.45 -2.40
CA CYS A 54 8.73 2.26 -2.43
C CYS A 54 8.24 1.92 -3.84
N THR A 55 7.10 1.26 -3.92
CA THR A 55 6.36 1.05 -5.16
C THR A 55 5.63 2.32 -5.60
N ASP A 56 5.03 2.32 -6.80
CA ASP A 56 4.19 3.43 -7.30
C ASP A 56 2.97 3.70 -6.40
N ARG A 57 2.60 2.73 -5.54
CA ARG A 57 1.52 2.86 -4.54
C ARG A 57 2.03 3.31 -3.17
N THR A 58 3.29 3.73 -3.08
CA THR A 58 3.97 4.17 -1.85
C THR A 58 4.14 3.08 -0.78
N ASN A 59 3.94 1.81 -1.11
CA ASN A 59 4.26 0.70 -0.22
C ASN A 59 5.76 0.39 -0.28
N VAL A 60 6.33 -0.05 0.83
CA VAL A 60 7.76 -0.42 0.88
C VAL A 60 8.00 -1.63 -0.01
N GLN A 61 8.96 -1.50 -0.92
CA GLN A 61 9.27 -2.52 -1.92
C GLN A 61 10.12 -3.63 -1.33
N THR A 62 9.73 -4.88 -1.59
CA THR A 62 10.50 -6.09 -1.35
C THR A 62 10.57 -6.92 -2.63
N LYS A 63 11.36 -7.99 -2.64
CA LYS A 63 11.22 -9.02 -3.66
C LYS A 63 9.99 -9.89 -3.36
N GLN A 64 9.49 -10.55 -4.38
CA GLN A 64 8.32 -11.40 -4.24
C GLN A 64 8.58 -12.54 -3.24
N GLY A 65 7.75 -12.61 -2.20
CA GLY A 65 7.83 -13.62 -1.14
C GLY A 65 8.91 -13.34 -0.07
N GLU A 66 9.54 -12.17 -0.11
CA GLU A 66 10.52 -11.72 0.88
C GLU A 66 9.97 -10.50 1.65
N TYR A 67 10.52 -10.29 2.84
CA TYR A 67 10.18 -9.16 3.71
C TYR A 67 11.36 -8.20 3.91
N SER A 68 12.56 -8.56 3.42
CA SER A 68 13.73 -7.70 3.38
C SER A 68 13.54 -6.56 2.38
N THR A 69 13.91 -5.35 2.80
CA THR A 69 13.79 -4.14 1.98
C THR A 69 15.02 -3.91 1.10
N SER A 70 15.06 -2.78 0.42
CA SER A 70 16.25 -2.33 -0.31
C SER A 70 17.44 -1.98 0.59
N GLN A 71 17.23 -1.89 1.90
CA GLN A 71 18.25 -1.59 2.90
C GLN A 71 18.53 -2.82 3.75
N LYS A 72 19.82 -3.17 3.87
CA LYS A 72 20.25 -4.33 4.65
C LYS A 72 19.83 -4.19 6.12
N GLY A 73 19.26 -5.25 6.69
CA GLY A 73 18.81 -5.30 8.08
C GLY A 73 17.50 -4.57 8.35
N ILE A 74 16.82 -4.08 7.31
CA ILE A 74 15.50 -3.47 7.41
C ILE A 74 14.48 -4.35 6.72
N PHE A 75 13.43 -4.70 7.45
CA PHE A 75 12.35 -5.55 7.01
C PHE A 75 11.03 -4.80 7.09
N THR A 76 10.04 -5.23 6.31
CA THR A 76 8.71 -4.62 6.27
C THR A 76 7.64 -5.71 6.21
N ALA A 77 6.48 -5.48 6.82
CA ALA A 77 5.34 -6.39 6.80
C ALA A 77 4.03 -5.64 6.97
N GLY A 78 2.92 -6.30 6.71
CA GLY A 78 1.58 -5.75 6.88
C GLY A 78 1.27 -4.64 5.88
N ASP A 79 0.57 -3.60 6.33
CA ASP A 79 0.05 -2.55 5.47
C ASP A 79 1.15 -1.74 4.77
N MET A 80 2.31 -1.56 5.40
CA MET A 80 3.46 -0.91 4.74
C MET A 80 4.01 -1.72 3.57
N HIS A 81 3.91 -3.05 3.63
CA HIS A 81 4.40 -3.96 2.60
C HIS A 81 3.37 -4.17 1.48
N ARG A 82 2.18 -4.66 1.82
CA ARG A 82 1.15 -5.05 0.83
C ARG A 82 0.11 -3.99 0.50
N GLY A 83 0.07 -2.88 1.21
CA GLY A 83 -1.04 -1.93 1.25
C GLY A 83 -2.08 -2.33 2.29
N GLN A 84 -3.00 -1.43 2.59
CA GLN A 84 -4.04 -1.69 3.59
C GLN A 84 -4.83 -2.96 3.25
N SER A 85 -5.01 -3.81 4.25
CA SER A 85 -5.67 -5.10 4.09
C SER A 85 -6.27 -5.60 5.41
N LEU A 86 -6.70 -6.85 5.44
CA LEU A 86 -7.25 -7.45 6.64
C LEU A 86 -6.15 -7.70 7.68
N VAL A 87 -6.49 -7.53 8.97
CA VAL A 87 -5.57 -7.75 10.09
C VAL A 87 -4.94 -9.15 10.10
N VAL A 88 -5.67 -10.17 9.60
CA VAL A 88 -5.15 -11.54 9.48
C VAL A 88 -3.92 -11.62 8.56
N TRP A 89 -3.86 -10.80 7.53
CA TRP A 89 -2.70 -10.69 6.66
C TRP A 89 -1.53 -10.00 7.34
N ALA A 90 -1.79 -8.93 8.11
CA ALA A 90 -0.76 -8.26 8.88
C ALA A 90 -0.11 -9.20 9.92
N ILE A 91 -0.93 -10.00 10.61
CA ILE A 91 -0.45 -11.03 11.55
C ILE A 91 0.41 -12.07 10.82
N ARG A 92 -0.07 -12.59 9.70
CA ARG A 92 0.66 -13.58 8.90
C ARG A 92 2.00 -13.04 8.43
N GLU A 93 2.00 -11.90 7.79
CA GLU A 93 3.23 -11.27 7.28
C GLU A 93 4.21 -10.92 8.40
N GLY A 94 3.71 -10.44 9.56
CA GLY A 94 4.55 -10.20 10.73
C GLY A 94 5.27 -11.46 11.21
N ARG A 95 4.59 -12.61 11.21
CA ARG A 95 5.22 -13.90 11.56
C ARG A 95 6.24 -14.35 10.51
N GLU A 96 5.91 -14.23 9.24
CA GLU A 96 6.82 -14.59 8.15
C GLU A 96 8.05 -13.67 8.12
N ALA A 97 7.87 -12.36 8.35
CA ALA A 97 8.98 -11.41 8.49
C ALA A 97 9.88 -11.73 9.69
N ALA A 98 9.29 -12.12 10.84
CA ALA A 98 10.07 -12.54 12.01
C ALA A 98 10.96 -13.76 11.70
N ARG A 99 10.45 -14.72 10.91
CA ARG A 99 11.25 -15.87 10.45
C ARG A 99 12.41 -15.44 9.55
N GLU A 100 12.17 -14.48 8.68
CA GLU A 100 13.22 -13.95 7.79
C GLU A 100 14.29 -13.20 8.57
N VAL A 101 13.89 -12.38 9.55
CA VAL A 101 14.81 -11.71 10.48
C VAL A 101 15.66 -12.73 11.26
N ASP A 102 15.02 -13.75 11.85
CA ASP A 102 15.70 -14.80 12.59
C ASP A 102 16.73 -15.53 11.72
N LYS A 103 16.34 -15.84 10.47
CA LYS A 103 17.25 -16.46 9.49
C LYS A 103 18.40 -15.54 9.08
N ASP A 104 18.17 -14.24 8.95
CA ASP A 104 19.22 -13.26 8.62
C ASP A 104 20.24 -13.14 9.75
N LEU A 105 19.78 -13.16 11.00
CA LEU A 105 20.63 -13.02 12.19
C LEU A 105 21.35 -14.32 12.56
N MET A 106 20.69 -15.46 12.46
CA MET A 106 21.17 -16.76 12.95
C MET A 106 21.70 -17.67 11.85
N GLY A 107 21.44 -17.35 10.57
CA GLY A 107 21.71 -18.21 9.42
C GLY A 107 20.67 -19.32 9.21
N TYR A 108 19.80 -19.58 10.14
CA TYR A 108 18.68 -20.54 10.07
C TYR A 108 17.52 -20.04 10.94
N THR A 109 16.37 -20.70 10.86
CA THR A 109 15.22 -20.37 11.72
C THR A 109 14.50 -21.65 12.16
N ASN A 110 14.09 -21.67 13.43
CA ASN A 110 13.21 -22.69 14.02
C ASN A 110 11.77 -22.15 14.22
N LEU A 111 11.51 -20.91 13.80
CA LEU A 111 10.18 -20.33 13.88
C LEU A 111 9.24 -20.95 12.84
N ASN A 112 8.00 -21.26 13.23
CA ASN A 112 6.94 -21.85 12.38
C ASN A 112 6.02 -20.77 11.78
#